data_91889030ddc0ad24de58589c4a929688
#
_entry.id   91889030ddc0ad24de58589c4a929688
#
_cell.length_a   1.000
_cell.length_b   1.000
_cell.length_c   1.000
_cell.angle_alpha   90.00
_cell.angle_beta   90.00
_cell.angle_gamma   90.00
#
_symmetry.space_group_name_H-M   'P 1'
#
loop_
_entity.id
_entity.type
_entity.pdbx_description
1 polymer ?
#
loop_
_entity_poly.entity_id
_entity_poly.type
_entity_poly.pdbx_seq_one_letter_code
_entity_poly.pdbx_strand_id
1 'polypeptide(L)'
;AGAGNYFTKVAFALLGHYRGGPAKAAVVSSGMNGMISGSSIANVVITGTFTIPLMKRVGFKAEKAGAVEVAASTNGQLMPPIMGAAAFLMIEYVGISYLEVIKHAFLPAVISYIALVYIVHLEAMKADLKGLKPRRVTTLFSKIVTFFMVIIGLIVLSGIIYYGFGWVKTVAGSASPWIAGVVILMVYIGLIRYSIRYPDLEIDDHHIELIELPETGPTVKSGLHYLLPVVVLIWCLIVERFSPGLAAFWATMIMVFIISTQRPLKVYFRNQENQKEEFLKGLKNLVDGLIFGARNMIGIGIATATAGIIVGSVTLTGIGLVMTEFVEFISGGNLILILIFTAFICLLLGMGLPTTANYIVVSTLMAPVIVTLGAQNGLIVPLIAVHMFVFYFGILADDTPPVGLAAFAASAIAHSDPIRTGIQG
;
A
#
# COMPACT_ATOMS: atom_id res chain seq x y z
N ALA A 1 3.13 -16.06 0.37
CA ALA A 1 1.90 -16.63 0.97
C ALA A 1 0.69 -16.61 0.04
N GLY A 2 0.72 -15.89 -1.09
CA GLY A 2 -0.39 -15.81 -2.06
C GLY A 2 -1.30 -14.59 -1.88
N ALA A 3 -1.08 -13.74 -0.88
CA ALA A 3 -1.89 -12.54 -0.64
C ALA A 3 -1.82 -11.53 -1.80
N GLY A 4 -0.62 -11.26 -2.33
CA GLY A 4 -0.45 -10.36 -3.47
C GLY A 4 -1.21 -10.83 -4.71
N ASN A 5 -1.10 -12.13 -5.05
CA ASN A 5 -1.85 -12.73 -6.15
C ASN A 5 -3.36 -12.66 -5.91
N TYR A 6 -3.81 -12.89 -4.68
CA TYR A 6 -5.22 -12.77 -4.30
C TYR A 6 -5.75 -11.35 -4.57
N PHE A 7 -5.09 -10.31 -4.07
CA PHE A 7 -5.52 -8.93 -4.28
C PHE A 7 -5.53 -8.54 -5.76
N THR A 8 -4.52 -8.97 -6.50
CA THR A 8 -4.43 -8.72 -7.93
C THR A 8 -5.59 -9.39 -8.68
N LYS A 9 -5.85 -10.68 -8.44
CA LYS A 9 -6.97 -11.41 -9.07
C LYS A 9 -8.34 -10.84 -8.69
N VAL A 10 -8.52 -10.39 -7.44
CA VAL A 10 -9.75 -9.71 -7.02
C VAL A 10 -9.95 -8.40 -7.77
N ALA A 11 -8.92 -7.57 -7.88
CA ALA A 11 -8.98 -6.31 -8.64
C ALA A 11 -9.32 -6.55 -10.12
N PHE A 12 -8.70 -7.58 -10.74
CA PHE A 12 -9.00 -7.96 -12.13
C PHE A 12 -10.42 -8.49 -12.31
N ALA A 13 -10.91 -9.30 -11.40
CA ALA A 13 -12.28 -9.82 -11.44
C ALA A 13 -13.32 -8.69 -11.35
N LEU A 14 -13.01 -7.63 -10.58
CA LEU A 14 -13.91 -6.48 -10.40
C LEU A 14 -13.86 -5.49 -11.57
N LEU A 15 -12.68 -5.17 -12.05
CA LEU A 15 -12.47 -4.02 -12.94
C LEU A 15 -12.07 -4.38 -14.37
N GLY A 16 -11.61 -5.60 -14.63
CA GLY A 16 -11.06 -6.01 -15.93
C GLY A 16 -12.02 -5.88 -17.12
N HIS A 17 -13.32 -5.89 -16.86
CA HIS A 17 -14.35 -5.77 -17.90
C HIS A 17 -14.64 -4.32 -18.36
N TYR A 18 -14.15 -3.32 -17.61
CA TYR A 18 -14.31 -1.92 -18.01
C TYR A 18 -13.29 -1.53 -19.08
N ARG A 19 -13.54 -0.44 -19.80
CA ARG A 19 -12.58 0.15 -20.75
C ARG A 19 -11.28 0.49 -20.02
N GLY A 20 -10.14 -0.02 -20.53
CA GLY A 20 -8.86 0.05 -19.84
C GLY A 20 -8.85 -0.73 -18.52
N GLY A 21 -9.72 -1.74 -18.40
CA GLY A 21 -9.91 -2.54 -17.20
C GLY A 21 -8.63 -3.08 -16.57
N PRO A 22 -7.72 -3.70 -17.32
CA PRO A 22 -6.44 -4.16 -16.80
C PRO A 22 -5.64 -3.07 -16.10
N ALA A 23 -5.56 -1.86 -16.67
CA ALA A 23 -4.83 -0.76 -16.05
C ALA A 23 -5.54 -0.22 -14.79
N LYS A 24 -6.87 -0.13 -14.79
CA LYS A 24 -7.64 0.22 -13.59
C LYS A 24 -7.50 -0.84 -12.49
N ALA A 25 -7.50 -2.12 -12.88
CA ALA A 25 -7.28 -3.21 -11.96
C ALA A 25 -5.86 -3.18 -11.38
N ALA A 26 -4.86 -2.80 -12.18
CA ALA A 26 -3.49 -2.57 -11.72
C ALA A 26 -3.45 -1.47 -10.65
N VAL A 27 -4.11 -0.33 -10.87
CA VAL A 27 -4.19 0.76 -9.89
C VAL A 27 -4.79 0.28 -8.57
N VAL A 28 -5.93 -0.40 -8.60
CA VAL A 28 -6.60 -0.88 -7.37
C VAL A 28 -5.80 -2.00 -6.70
N SER A 29 -5.26 -2.94 -7.47
CA SER A 29 -4.40 -4.01 -6.96
C SER A 29 -3.15 -3.45 -6.28
N SER A 30 -2.50 -2.49 -6.92
CA SER A 30 -1.32 -1.82 -6.39
C SER A 30 -1.64 -1.05 -5.10
N GLY A 31 -2.83 -0.40 -5.02
CA GLY A 31 -3.32 0.21 -3.80
C GLY A 31 -3.51 -0.79 -2.67
N MET A 32 -4.17 -1.92 -2.94
CA MET A 32 -4.39 -2.98 -1.95
C MET A 32 -3.07 -3.61 -1.47
N ASN A 33 -2.12 -3.83 -2.35
CA ASN A 33 -0.79 -4.34 -1.99
C ASN A 33 0.05 -3.25 -1.29
N GLY A 34 -0.05 -2.00 -1.73
CA GLY A 34 0.62 -0.84 -1.13
C GLY A 34 0.22 -0.60 0.32
N MET A 35 -1.06 -0.85 0.67
CA MET A 35 -1.54 -0.84 2.06
C MET A 35 -0.72 -1.75 2.99
N ILE A 36 -0.04 -2.76 2.45
CA ILE A 36 0.72 -3.76 3.23
C ILE A 36 2.22 -3.58 3.02
N SER A 37 2.68 -3.36 1.78
CA SER A 37 4.12 -3.32 1.44
C SER A 37 4.79 -2.03 1.90
N GLY A 38 4.10 -0.91 1.82
CA GLY A 38 4.63 0.41 2.17
C GLY A 38 5.86 0.87 1.38
N SER A 39 6.17 0.23 0.26
CA SER A 39 7.30 0.55 -0.62
C SER A 39 6.85 0.51 -2.08
N SER A 40 7.08 1.60 -2.82
CA SER A 40 6.79 1.71 -4.26
C SER A 40 7.50 0.64 -5.06
N ILE A 41 8.79 0.46 -4.83
CA ILE A 41 9.64 -0.51 -5.55
C ILE A 41 9.17 -1.94 -5.30
N ALA A 42 8.94 -2.31 -4.02
CA ALA A 42 8.45 -3.64 -3.68
C ALA A 42 7.06 -3.89 -4.30
N ASN A 43 6.21 -2.88 -4.32
CA ASN A 43 4.88 -2.96 -4.89
C ASN A 43 4.93 -3.15 -6.42
N VAL A 44 5.76 -2.38 -7.13
CA VAL A 44 6.03 -2.58 -8.57
C VAL A 44 6.48 -4.01 -8.87
N VAL A 45 7.37 -4.57 -8.07
CA VAL A 45 7.85 -5.95 -8.28
C VAL A 45 6.75 -6.97 -8.03
N ILE A 46 5.91 -6.78 -6.99
CA ILE A 46 4.84 -7.74 -6.64
C ILE A 46 3.69 -7.68 -7.64
N THR A 47 3.21 -6.49 -7.99
CA THR A 47 2.05 -6.32 -8.86
C THR A 47 2.42 -6.18 -10.32
N GLY A 48 3.48 -5.46 -10.63
CA GLY A 48 3.89 -5.11 -11.99
C GLY A 48 4.32 -6.31 -12.83
N THR A 49 4.91 -7.34 -12.23
CA THR A 49 5.25 -8.59 -12.94
C THR A 49 4.04 -9.23 -13.59
N PHE A 50 2.85 -9.03 -13.04
CA PHE A 50 1.59 -9.53 -13.58
C PHE A 50 0.83 -8.46 -14.37
N THR A 51 0.70 -7.26 -13.82
CA THR A 51 -0.14 -6.19 -14.37
C THR A 51 0.43 -5.55 -15.63
N ILE A 52 1.74 -5.32 -15.68
CA ILE A 52 2.41 -4.70 -16.85
C ILE A 52 2.27 -5.55 -18.10
N PRO A 53 2.60 -6.87 -18.11
CA PRO A 53 2.39 -7.71 -19.27
C PRO A 53 0.91 -7.72 -19.74
N LEU A 54 -0.02 -7.72 -18.80
CA LEU A 54 -1.45 -7.74 -19.13
C LEU A 54 -1.92 -6.41 -19.73
N MET A 55 -1.44 -5.27 -19.21
CA MET A 55 -1.71 -3.96 -19.82
C MET A 55 -1.16 -3.87 -21.24
N LYS A 56 0.04 -4.39 -21.50
CA LYS A 56 0.62 -4.45 -22.85
C LYS A 56 -0.21 -5.31 -23.79
N ARG A 57 -0.72 -6.45 -23.34
CA ARG A 57 -1.58 -7.34 -24.18
C ARG A 57 -2.89 -6.68 -24.60
N VAL A 58 -3.47 -5.82 -23.77
CA VAL A 58 -4.69 -5.08 -24.15
C VAL A 58 -4.42 -3.81 -24.96
N GLY A 59 -3.14 -3.51 -25.29
CA GLY A 59 -2.75 -2.47 -26.22
C GLY A 59 -2.12 -1.22 -25.59
N PHE A 60 -1.81 -1.22 -24.30
CA PHE A 60 -0.97 -0.14 -23.73
C PHE A 60 0.47 -0.24 -24.27
N LYS A 61 1.07 0.89 -24.58
CA LYS A 61 2.51 0.96 -24.88
C LYS A 61 3.32 0.59 -23.66
N ALA A 62 4.51 0.02 -23.85
CA ALA A 62 5.36 -0.47 -22.78
C ALA A 62 5.66 0.61 -21.71
N GLU A 63 6.04 1.83 -22.16
CA GLU A 63 6.31 2.94 -21.26
C GLU A 63 5.07 3.36 -20.45
N LYS A 64 3.87 3.35 -21.10
CA LYS A 64 2.62 3.69 -20.40
C LYS A 64 2.17 2.62 -19.43
N ALA A 65 2.35 1.35 -19.78
CA ALA A 65 2.04 0.24 -18.86
C ALA A 65 2.95 0.29 -17.62
N GLY A 66 4.24 0.57 -17.82
CA GLY A 66 5.18 0.82 -16.74
C GLY A 66 4.79 2.03 -15.90
N ALA A 67 4.44 3.15 -16.54
CA ALA A 67 4.06 4.39 -15.89
C ALA A 67 2.80 4.26 -15.00
N VAL A 68 1.78 3.56 -15.49
CA VAL A 68 0.57 3.26 -14.68
C VAL A 68 0.94 2.49 -13.41
N GLU A 69 1.80 1.50 -13.54
CA GLU A 69 2.24 0.70 -12.39
C GLU A 69 3.10 1.51 -11.43
N VAL A 70 4.00 2.36 -11.94
CA VAL A 70 4.82 3.28 -11.12
C VAL A 70 3.94 4.21 -10.31
N ALA A 71 3.06 4.95 -10.97
CA ALA A 71 2.15 5.90 -10.30
C ALA A 71 1.21 5.20 -9.30
N ALA A 72 0.71 4.01 -9.64
CA ALA A 72 -0.14 3.24 -8.75
C ALA A 72 0.62 2.73 -7.51
N SER A 73 1.87 2.29 -7.69
CA SER A 73 2.72 1.78 -6.61
C SER A 73 3.18 2.90 -5.68
N THR A 74 3.51 4.06 -6.21
CA THR A 74 3.85 5.25 -5.42
C THR A 74 2.65 5.73 -4.62
N ASN A 75 1.47 5.80 -5.23
CA ASN A 75 0.23 6.09 -4.51
C ASN A 75 -0.12 5.04 -3.45
N GLY A 76 0.31 3.79 -3.60
CA GLY A 76 0.14 2.73 -2.60
C GLY A 76 0.71 3.09 -1.24
N GLN A 77 1.77 3.88 -1.21
CA GLN A 77 2.39 4.36 0.02
C GLN A 77 1.55 5.41 0.77
N LEU A 78 0.60 6.05 0.09
CA LEU A 78 -0.33 7.00 0.70
C LEU A 78 -1.52 6.31 1.37
N MET A 79 -1.80 5.06 1.00
CA MET A 79 -3.02 4.36 1.39
C MET A 79 -2.95 3.84 2.82
N PRO A 80 -3.82 4.32 3.73
CA PRO A 80 -3.96 3.72 5.05
C PRO A 80 -4.39 2.24 4.96
N PRO A 81 -4.10 1.38 5.96
CA PRO A 81 -3.61 1.76 7.29
C PRO A 81 -2.09 1.84 7.44
N ILE A 82 -1.25 1.28 6.57
CA ILE A 82 0.17 1.17 6.87
C ILE A 82 0.96 2.37 6.36
N MET A 83 0.67 2.88 5.16
CA MET A 83 1.32 4.08 4.58
C MET A 83 2.86 4.01 4.58
N GLY A 84 3.43 2.81 4.61
CA GLY A 84 4.85 2.62 4.82
C GLY A 84 5.34 3.01 6.22
N ALA A 85 6.65 2.90 6.43
CA ALA A 85 7.27 3.25 7.70
C ALA A 85 7.19 4.76 8.02
N ALA A 86 6.98 5.61 7.02
CA ALA A 86 6.88 7.06 7.20
C ALA A 86 5.71 7.47 8.10
N ALA A 87 4.55 6.80 8.00
CA ALA A 87 3.40 7.09 8.86
C ALA A 87 3.70 6.83 10.35
N PHE A 88 4.51 5.83 10.64
CA PHE A 88 4.92 5.54 12.02
C PHE A 88 5.91 6.59 12.55
N LEU A 89 6.79 7.12 11.70
CA LEU A 89 7.68 8.21 12.06
C LEU A 89 6.92 9.54 12.25
N MET A 90 5.81 9.75 11.53
CA MET A 90 4.96 10.93 11.73
C MET A 90 4.39 11.01 13.14
N ILE A 91 4.11 9.88 13.80
CA ILE A 91 3.66 9.86 15.19
C ILE A 91 4.69 10.53 16.10
N GLU A 92 5.95 10.16 15.92
CA GLU A 92 7.06 10.67 16.73
C GLU A 92 7.36 12.14 16.42
N TYR A 93 7.36 12.53 15.14
CA TYR A 93 7.72 13.88 14.72
C TYR A 93 6.61 14.91 14.99
N VAL A 94 5.36 14.49 14.88
CA VAL A 94 4.19 15.39 15.05
C VAL A 94 3.63 15.31 16.47
N GLY A 95 3.88 14.19 17.20
CA GLY A 95 3.38 14.00 18.55
C GLY A 95 1.87 13.69 18.61
N ILE A 96 1.30 13.05 17.58
CA ILE A 96 -0.12 12.68 17.51
C ILE A 96 -0.31 11.16 17.46
N SER A 97 -1.54 10.70 17.72
CA SER A 97 -1.85 9.27 17.64
C SER A 97 -1.84 8.77 16.19
N TYR A 98 -1.55 7.46 16.01
CA TYR A 98 -1.60 6.83 14.68
C TYR A 98 -2.96 6.96 14.01
N LEU A 99 -4.03 6.89 14.78
CA LEU A 99 -5.39 7.06 14.26
C LEU A 99 -5.61 8.46 13.67
N GLU A 100 -5.02 9.48 14.27
CA GLU A 100 -5.08 10.86 13.74
C GLU A 100 -4.28 10.96 12.45
N VAL A 101 -3.09 10.36 12.36
CA VAL A 101 -2.33 10.28 11.11
C VAL A 101 -3.18 9.66 10.00
N ILE A 102 -3.81 8.50 10.26
CA ILE A 102 -4.71 7.83 9.29
C ILE A 102 -5.87 8.74 8.86
N LYS A 103 -6.53 9.41 9.80
CA LYS A 103 -7.66 10.31 9.48
C LYS A 103 -7.24 11.42 8.53
N HIS A 104 -6.10 12.05 8.76
CA HIS A 104 -5.59 13.12 7.92
C HIS A 104 -5.10 12.61 6.55
N ALA A 105 -4.54 11.41 6.49
CA ALA A 105 -4.04 10.80 5.25
C ALA A 105 -5.15 10.24 4.36
N PHE A 106 -6.30 9.84 4.93
CA PHE A 106 -7.35 9.11 4.21
C PHE A 106 -7.92 9.89 3.03
N LEU A 107 -8.31 11.15 3.25
CA LEU A 107 -8.92 11.97 2.20
C LEU A 107 -7.97 12.25 1.02
N PRO A 108 -6.72 12.69 1.23
CA PRO A 108 -5.75 12.86 0.15
C PRO A 108 -5.48 11.57 -0.61
N ALA A 109 -5.34 10.43 0.07
CA ALA A 109 -5.15 9.14 -0.57
C ALA A 109 -6.32 8.77 -1.49
N VAL A 110 -7.56 8.90 -1.01
CA VAL A 110 -8.76 8.61 -1.81
C VAL A 110 -8.85 9.51 -3.04
N ILE A 111 -8.60 10.82 -2.88
CA ILE A 111 -8.60 11.78 -4.00
C ILE A 111 -7.55 11.39 -5.03
N SER A 112 -6.32 11.07 -4.59
CA SER A 112 -5.22 10.67 -5.48
C SER A 112 -5.58 9.40 -6.27
N TYR A 113 -6.17 8.38 -5.63
CA TYR A 113 -6.59 7.17 -6.34
C TYR A 113 -7.73 7.41 -7.31
N ILE A 114 -8.72 8.24 -6.96
CA ILE A 114 -9.80 8.62 -7.89
C ILE A 114 -9.22 9.35 -9.10
N ALA A 115 -8.30 10.29 -8.89
CA ALA A 115 -7.62 11.01 -9.96
C ALA A 115 -6.83 10.06 -10.86
N LEU A 116 -6.05 9.14 -10.28
CA LEU A 116 -5.26 8.18 -11.04
C LEU A 116 -6.13 7.22 -11.86
N VAL A 117 -7.21 6.67 -11.29
CA VAL A 117 -8.16 5.82 -12.02
C VAL A 117 -8.80 6.60 -13.16
N TYR A 118 -9.10 7.88 -12.97
CA TYR A 118 -9.67 8.75 -14.00
C TYR A 118 -8.67 9.04 -15.11
N ILE A 119 -7.42 9.39 -14.79
CA ILE A 119 -6.34 9.59 -15.76
C ILE A 119 -6.12 8.33 -16.60
N VAL A 120 -6.03 7.17 -15.95
CA VAL A 120 -5.90 5.88 -16.63
C VAL A 120 -7.10 5.59 -17.53
N HIS A 121 -8.30 6.02 -17.15
CA HIS A 121 -9.49 5.91 -18.01
C HIS A 121 -9.37 6.78 -19.26
N LEU A 122 -8.90 8.01 -19.10
CA LEU A 122 -8.69 8.93 -20.26
C LEU A 122 -7.61 8.39 -21.21
N GLU A 123 -6.50 7.85 -20.67
CA GLU A 123 -5.46 7.22 -21.48
C GLU A 123 -5.99 5.99 -22.24
N ALA A 124 -6.83 5.19 -21.61
CA ALA A 124 -7.48 4.06 -22.27
C ALA A 124 -8.48 4.51 -23.35
N MET A 125 -9.17 5.64 -23.17
CA MET A 125 -10.03 6.24 -24.18
C MET A 125 -9.21 6.76 -25.37
N LYS A 126 -8.12 7.48 -25.10
CA LYS A 126 -7.21 8.02 -26.11
C LYS A 126 -6.58 6.93 -26.99
N ALA A 127 -6.32 5.77 -26.41
CA ALA A 127 -5.78 4.61 -27.11
C ALA A 127 -6.85 3.67 -27.69
N ASP A 128 -8.13 4.04 -27.61
CA ASP A 128 -9.30 3.24 -28.01
C ASP A 128 -9.32 1.81 -27.50
N LEU A 129 -8.85 1.61 -26.25
CA LEU A 129 -8.77 0.29 -25.64
C LEU A 129 -10.16 -0.18 -25.21
N LYS A 130 -10.41 -1.48 -25.36
CA LYS A 130 -11.64 -2.14 -24.93
C LYS A 130 -11.39 -2.88 -23.61
N GLY A 131 -12.48 -3.12 -22.85
CA GLY A 131 -12.42 -4.01 -21.69
C GLY A 131 -12.36 -5.48 -22.10
N LEU A 132 -11.91 -6.34 -21.20
CA LEU A 132 -11.96 -7.79 -21.38
C LEU A 132 -13.41 -8.28 -21.30
N LYS A 133 -13.73 -9.38 -22.01
CA LYS A 133 -15.09 -9.91 -21.98
C LYS A 133 -15.38 -10.49 -20.57
N PRO A 134 -16.48 -10.07 -19.91
CA PRO A 134 -16.85 -10.65 -18.62
C PRO A 134 -17.39 -12.07 -18.82
N ARG A 135 -17.06 -12.96 -17.91
CA ARG A 135 -17.55 -14.35 -17.92
C ARG A 135 -19.05 -14.44 -17.64
N ARG A 136 -19.59 -13.48 -16.87
CA ARG A 136 -21.03 -13.30 -16.63
C ARG A 136 -21.43 -11.85 -16.84
N VAL A 137 -22.48 -11.63 -17.59
CA VAL A 137 -23.11 -10.31 -17.75
C VAL A 137 -24.07 -10.12 -16.57
N THR A 138 -23.74 -9.18 -15.69
CA THR A 138 -24.61 -8.80 -14.57
C THR A 138 -25.35 -7.52 -14.90
N THR A 139 -26.62 -7.42 -14.50
CA THR A 139 -27.42 -6.21 -14.67
C THR A 139 -26.86 -5.06 -13.85
N LEU A 140 -27.07 -3.82 -14.29
CA LEU A 140 -26.65 -2.62 -13.56
C LEU A 140 -27.22 -2.61 -12.12
N PHE A 141 -28.48 -3.00 -11.98
CA PHE A 141 -29.14 -3.11 -10.66
C PHE A 141 -28.41 -4.09 -9.74
N SER A 142 -28.05 -5.27 -10.23
CA SER A 142 -27.28 -6.26 -9.45
C SER A 142 -25.91 -5.71 -9.01
N LYS A 143 -25.22 -4.93 -9.88
CA LYS A 143 -23.94 -4.29 -9.53
C LYS A 143 -24.11 -3.26 -8.41
N ILE A 144 -25.14 -2.41 -8.50
CA ILE A 144 -25.44 -1.40 -7.49
C ILE A 144 -25.77 -2.06 -6.16
N VAL A 145 -26.67 -3.06 -6.16
CA VAL A 145 -27.04 -3.81 -4.95
C VAL A 145 -25.81 -4.50 -4.32
N THR A 146 -24.96 -5.14 -5.13
CA THR A 146 -23.75 -5.77 -4.64
C THR A 146 -22.79 -4.73 -4.03
N PHE A 147 -22.62 -3.57 -4.65
CA PHE A 147 -21.79 -2.49 -4.14
C PHE A 147 -22.27 -2.02 -2.76
N PHE A 148 -23.57 -1.73 -2.62
CA PHE A 148 -24.11 -1.33 -1.32
C PHE A 148 -24.05 -2.45 -0.28
N MET A 149 -24.30 -3.71 -0.66
CA MET A 149 -24.15 -4.84 0.26
C MET A 149 -22.70 -5.00 0.77
N VAL A 150 -21.72 -4.80 -0.09
CA VAL A 150 -20.30 -4.84 0.31
C VAL A 150 -19.99 -3.71 1.28
N ILE A 151 -20.41 -2.47 0.99
CA ILE A 151 -20.20 -1.32 1.89
C ILE A 151 -20.86 -1.55 3.24
N ILE A 152 -22.14 -1.93 3.24
CA ILE A 152 -22.88 -2.21 4.48
C ILE A 152 -22.21 -3.36 5.24
N GLY A 153 -21.80 -4.41 4.54
CA GLY A 153 -21.07 -5.54 5.13
C GLY A 153 -19.75 -5.10 5.80
N LEU A 154 -18.98 -4.24 5.16
CA LEU A 154 -17.75 -3.67 5.73
C LEU A 154 -18.03 -2.78 6.96
N ILE A 155 -19.06 -1.94 6.91
CA ILE A 155 -19.45 -1.09 8.04
C ILE A 155 -19.90 -1.97 9.23
N VAL A 156 -20.74 -2.96 8.98
CA VAL A 156 -21.22 -3.90 10.01
C VAL A 156 -20.06 -4.70 10.60
N LEU A 157 -19.16 -5.22 9.75
CA LEU A 157 -17.97 -5.95 10.19
C LEU A 157 -17.05 -5.06 11.05
N SER A 158 -16.80 -3.83 10.61
CA SER A 158 -16.01 -2.85 11.38
C SER A 158 -16.67 -2.53 12.72
N GLY A 159 -18.00 -2.38 12.74
CA GLY A 159 -18.76 -2.20 13.97
C GLY A 159 -18.69 -3.39 14.91
N ILE A 160 -18.81 -4.62 14.39
CA ILE A 160 -18.67 -5.85 15.19
C ILE A 160 -17.26 -5.95 15.77
N ILE A 161 -16.23 -5.66 14.98
CA ILE A 161 -14.84 -5.68 15.46
C ILE A 161 -14.65 -4.62 16.55
N TYR A 162 -15.04 -3.38 16.29
CA TYR A 162 -14.82 -2.28 17.23
C TYR A 162 -15.62 -2.45 18.53
N TYR A 163 -16.93 -2.64 18.44
CA TYR A 163 -17.79 -2.77 19.62
C TYR A 163 -17.69 -4.14 20.27
N GLY A 164 -17.55 -5.22 19.48
CA GLY A 164 -17.47 -6.59 20.01
C GLY A 164 -16.20 -6.80 20.82
N PHE A 165 -15.03 -6.44 20.26
CA PHE A 165 -13.78 -6.55 21.01
C PHE A 165 -13.67 -5.51 22.13
N GLY A 166 -14.23 -4.31 21.95
CA GLY A 166 -14.36 -3.33 23.03
C GLY A 166 -15.16 -3.86 24.22
N TRP A 167 -16.28 -4.55 23.96
CA TRP A 167 -17.09 -5.20 24.98
C TRP A 167 -16.36 -6.36 25.65
N VAL A 168 -15.67 -7.21 24.89
CA VAL A 168 -14.84 -8.28 25.44
C VAL A 168 -13.77 -7.71 26.36
N LYS A 169 -13.18 -6.58 26.03
CA LYS A 169 -12.16 -5.92 26.88
C LYS A 169 -12.75 -5.45 28.21
N THR A 170 -13.96 -4.86 28.18
CA THR A 170 -14.63 -4.40 29.42
C THR A 170 -15.07 -5.54 30.32
N VAL A 171 -15.52 -6.67 29.76
CA VAL A 171 -16.03 -7.83 30.53
C VAL A 171 -14.90 -8.74 31.00
N ALA A 172 -13.93 -9.04 30.16
CA ALA A 172 -12.88 -10.03 30.42
C ALA A 172 -11.58 -9.43 30.98
N GLY A 173 -11.44 -8.10 31.01
CA GLY A 173 -10.25 -7.43 31.54
C GLY A 173 -8.94 -7.96 30.97
N SER A 174 -8.05 -8.46 31.83
CA SER A 174 -6.74 -9.00 31.43
C SER A 174 -6.79 -10.27 30.58
N ALA A 175 -7.91 -10.99 30.55
CA ALA A 175 -8.10 -12.17 29.72
C ALA A 175 -8.52 -11.83 28.26
N SER A 176 -8.87 -10.58 27.98
CA SER A 176 -9.33 -10.11 26.66
C SER A 176 -8.41 -10.51 25.50
N PRO A 177 -7.06 -10.36 25.55
CA PRO A 177 -6.19 -10.74 24.45
C PRO A 177 -6.22 -12.24 24.13
N TRP A 178 -6.38 -13.08 25.15
CA TRP A 178 -6.47 -14.54 24.97
C TRP A 178 -7.78 -14.93 24.29
N ILE A 179 -8.90 -14.32 24.72
CA ILE A 179 -10.22 -14.52 24.10
C ILE A 179 -10.18 -14.05 22.64
N ALA A 180 -9.60 -12.88 22.36
CA ALA A 180 -9.43 -12.38 21.01
C ALA A 180 -8.59 -13.33 20.15
N GLY A 181 -7.49 -13.86 20.68
CA GLY A 181 -6.66 -14.85 20.00
C GLY A 181 -7.43 -16.12 19.63
N VAL A 182 -8.25 -16.65 20.55
CA VAL A 182 -9.10 -17.83 20.29
C VAL A 182 -10.17 -17.52 19.22
N VAL A 183 -10.80 -16.35 19.28
CA VAL A 183 -11.79 -15.93 18.28
C VAL A 183 -11.14 -15.81 16.91
N ILE A 184 -9.97 -15.18 16.80
CA ILE A 184 -9.24 -15.05 15.54
C ILE A 184 -8.87 -16.43 14.98
N LEU A 185 -8.43 -17.36 15.83
CA LEU A 185 -8.13 -18.74 15.44
C LEU A 185 -9.37 -19.46 14.89
N MET A 186 -10.51 -19.36 15.57
CA MET A 186 -11.77 -19.95 15.11
C MET A 186 -12.22 -19.35 13.77
N VAL A 187 -12.13 -18.02 13.63
CA VAL A 187 -12.45 -17.33 12.37
C VAL A 187 -11.49 -17.79 11.26
N TYR A 188 -10.21 -17.92 11.54
CA TYR A 188 -9.22 -18.41 10.57
C TYR A 188 -9.55 -19.82 10.07
N ILE A 189 -9.80 -20.77 10.99
CA ILE A 189 -10.16 -22.14 10.63
C ILE A 189 -11.46 -22.16 9.81
N GLY A 190 -12.45 -21.37 10.21
CA GLY A 190 -13.71 -21.21 9.48
C GLY A 190 -13.51 -20.68 8.07
N LEU A 191 -12.67 -19.64 7.91
CA LEU A 191 -12.33 -19.06 6.60
C LEU A 191 -11.56 -20.03 5.71
N ILE A 192 -10.62 -20.81 6.25
CA ILE A 192 -9.91 -21.87 5.49
C ILE A 192 -10.92 -22.91 5.04
N ARG A 193 -11.77 -23.43 5.94
CA ARG A 193 -12.81 -24.41 5.58
C ARG A 193 -13.80 -23.87 4.54
N TYR A 194 -14.08 -22.57 4.57
CA TYR A 194 -14.91 -21.91 3.57
C TYR A 194 -14.19 -21.80 2.22
N SER A 195 -12.90 -21.45 2.23
CA SER A 195 -12.09 -21.21 1.03
C SER A 195 -11.88 -22.50 0.20
N ILE A 196 -11.85 -23.69 0.82
CA ILE A 196 -11.64 -24.94 0.09
C ILE A 196 -12.76 -25.28 -0.91
N ARG A 197 -13.94 -24.66 -0.78
CA ARG A 197 -15.05 -24.77 -1.73
C ARG A 197 -14.80 -24.07 -3.07
N TYR A 198 -13.76 -23.26 -3.11
CA TYR A 198 -13.37 -22.46 -4.28
C TYR A 198 -12.02 -22.93 -4.80
N PRO A 199 -11.74 -22.75 -6.10
CA PRO A 199 -10.45 -23.13 -6.67
C PRO A 199 -9.33 -22.33 -5.99
N ASP A 200 -8.18 -22.97 -5.79
CA ASP A 200 -6.98 -22.29 -5.32
C ASP A 200 -6.55 -21.26 -6.37
N LEU A 201 -6.11 -20.11 -5.90
CA LEU A 201 -5.53 -19.09 -6.76
C LEU A 201 -4.11 -19.57 -7.10
N GLU A 202 -3.98 -20.23 -8.24
CA GLU A 202 -2.68 -20.64 -8.77
C GLU A 202 -1.79 -19.40 -8.90
N ILE A 203 -0.52 -19.57 -8.55
CA ILE A 203 0.52 -18.61 -8.91
C ILE A 203 0.65 -18.77 -10.42
N ASP A 204 0.16 -17.77 -11.18
CA ASP A 204 0.23 -17.83 -12.62
C ASP A 204 1.68 -17.98 -13.05
N ASP A 205 2.03 -19.10 -13.65
CA ASP A 205 3.21 -19.20 -14.48
C ASP A 205 3.08 -18.13 -15.57
N HIS A 206 4.14 -17.35 -15.78
CA HIS A 206 4.17 -16.19 -16.70
C HIS A 206 3.75 -16.52 -18.14
N HIS A 207 3.43 -17.77 -18.44
CA HIS A 207 3.02 -18.32 -19.74
C HIS A 207 1.51 -18.56 -19.90
N ILE A 208 0.68 -18.42 -18.85
CA ILE A 208 -0.76 -18.65 -18.99
C ILE A 208 -1.38 -17.41 -19.64
N GLU A 209 -1.91 -17.59 -20.84
CA GLU A 209 -2.75 -16.59 -21.50
C GLU A 209 -4.02 -16.38 -20.65
N LEU A 210 -4.09 -15.26 -19.91
CA LEU A 210 -5.34 -14.82 -19.28
C LEU A 210 -6.32 -14.38 -20.37
N ILE A 211 -6.97 -15.36 -21.00
CA ILE A 211 -7.99 -15.13 -22.03
C ILE A 211 -9.32 -14.77 -21.38
N GLU A 212 -9.54 -15.19 -20.13
CA GLU A 212 -10.80 -14.99 -19.42
C GLU A 212 -10.62 -14.33 -18.04
N LEU A 213 -11.51 -13.39 -17.72
CA LEU A 213 -11.56 -12.79 -16.40
C LEU A 213 -11.99 -13.79 -15.33
N PRO A 214 -11.34 -13.83 -14.16
CA PRO A 214 -11.77 -14.66 -13.06
C PRO A 214 -13.16 -14.22 -12.55
N GLU A 215 -13.98 -15.18 -12.11
CA GLU A 215 -15.29 -14.88 -11.53
C GLU A 215 -15.13 -14.16 -10.19
N THR A 216 -15.75 -13.00 -10.04
CA THR A 216 -15.60 -12.13 -8.86
C THR A 216 -15.95 -12.84 -7.55
N GLY A 217 -17.10 -13.52 -7.50
CA GLY A 217 -17.59 -14.19 -6.28
C GLY A 217 -16.65 -15.27 -5.75
N PRO A 218 -16.33 -16.30 -6.53
CA PRO A 218 -15.36 -17.33 -6.14
C PRO A 218 -13.99 -16.79 -5.78
N THR A 219 -13.45 -15.83 -6.57
CA THR A 219 -12.13 -15.23 -6.33
C THR A 219 -12.06 -14.50 -4.99
N VAL A 220 -13.04 -13.66 -4.67
CA VAL A 220 -13.07 -12.98 -3.37
C VAL A 220 -13.15 -13.96 -2.21
N LYS A 221 -13.99 -15.00 -2.35
CA LYS A 221 -14.24 -15.96 -1.28
C LYS A 221 -13.07 -16.95 -1.04
N SER A 222 -12.20 -17.15 -2.04
CA SER A 222 -11.08 -18.09 -1.94
C SER A 222 -9.96 -17.64 -1.00
N GLY A 223 -9.82 -16.33 -0.72
CA GLY A 223 -8.66 -15.76 -0.03
C GLY A 223 -8.97 -14.80 1.13
N LEU A 224 -10.20 -14.81 1.69
CA LEU A 224 -10.58 -13.90 2.79
C LEU A 224 -9.68 -14.00 4.02
N HIS A 225 -9.07 -15.17 4.27
CA HIS A 225 -8.12 -15.36 5.37
C HIS A 225 -6.84 -14.51 5.26
N TYR A 226 -6.48 -14.03 4.05
CA TYR A 226 -5.35 -13.11 3.86
C TYR A 226 -5.59 -11.71 4.42
N LEU A 227 -6.84 -11.36 4.73
CA LEU A 227 -7.18 -10.08 5.35
C LEU A 227 -6.96 -10.10 6.89
N LEU A 228 -6.86 -11.27 7.52
CA LEU A 228 -6.75 -11.39 8.98
C LEU A 228 -5.55 -10.63 9.58
N PRO A 229 -4.33 -10.67 9.02
CA PRO A 229 -3.22 -9.88 9.57
C PRO A 229 -3.51 -8.37 9.58
N VAL A 230 -4.20 -7.85 8.55
CA VAL A 230 -4.59 -6.44 8.48
C VAL A 230 -5.65 -6.12 9.52
N VAL A 231 -6.64 -7.01 9.71
CA VAL A 231 -7.67 -6.86 10.75
C VAL A 231 -7.04 -6.85 12.15
N VAL A 232 -6.07 -7.76 12.40
CA VAL A 232 -5.35 -7.80 13.69
C VAL A 232 -4.54 -6.53 13.89
N LEU A 233 -3.83 -6.04 12.86
CA LEU A 233 -3.08 -4.79 12.93
C LEU A 233 -3.99 -3.62 13.34
N ILE A 234 -5.11 -3.47 12.63
CA ILE A 234 -6.09 -2.40 12.89
C ILE A 234 -6.69 -2.52 14.30
N TRP A 235 -7.05 -3.74 14.71
CA TRP A 235 -7.54 -3.99 16.06
C TRP A 235 -6.53 -3.61 17.13
N CYS A 236 -5.27 -4.05 17.01
CA CYS A 236 -4.20 -3.71 17.93
C CYS A 236 -3.96 -2.19 18.05
N LEU A 237 -4.02 -1.47 16.92
CA LEU A 237 -3.79 -0.03 16.89
C LEU A 237 -4.98 0.79 17.42
N ILE A 238 -6.21 0.39 17.09
CA ILE A 238 -7.40 1.18 17.38
C ILE A 238 -8.04 0.80 18.71
N VAL A 239 -8.22 -0.50 18.97
CA VAL A 239 -8.94 -0.98 20.16
C VAL A 239 -7.98 -1.15 21.35
N GLU A 240 -6.87 -1.86 21.15
CA GLU A 240 -5.87 -2.08 22.20
C GLU A 240 -4.95 -0.89 22.42
N ARG A 241 -4.87 0.03 21.44
CA ARG A 241 -3.99 1.21 21.48
C ARG A 241 -2.53 0.85 21.72
N PHE A 242 -2.09 -0.27 21.14
CA PHE A 242 -0.70 -0.68 21.20
C PHE A 242 0.18 0.28 20.40
N SER A 243 1.46 0.31 20.76
CA SER A 243 2.45 1.01 19.93
C SER A 243 2.49 0.38 18.52
N PRO A 244 2.84 1.14 17.50
CA PRO A 244 2.92 0.62 16.12
C PRO A 244 3.79 -0.62 15.99
N GLY A 245 4.93 -0.66 16.70
CA GLY A 245 5.84 -1.82 16.70
C GLY A 245 5.19 -3.06 17.28
N LEU A 246 4.47 -2.94 18.39
CA LEU A 246 3.78 -4.07 19.04
C LEU A 246 2.60 -4.56 18.20
N ALA A 247 1.85 -3.64 17.58
CA ALA A 247 0.76 -3.97 16.67
C ALA A 247 1.27 -4.72 15.42
N ALA A 248 2.38 -4.24 14.82
CA ALA A 248 3.03 -4.91 13.70
C ALA A 248 3.57 -6.29 14.09
N PHE A 249 4.11 -6.45 15.28
CA PHE A 249 4.55 -7.75 15.82
C PHE A 249 3.40 -8.77 15.83
N TRP A 250 2.25 -8.43 16.41
CA TRP A 250 1.10 -9.33 16.45
C TRP A 250 0.54 -9.65 15.07
N ALA A 251 0.44 -8.67 14.19
CA ALA A 251 0.04 -8.89 12.80
C ALA A 251 1.00 -9.84 12.07
N THR A 252 2.31 -9.70 12.31
CA THR A 252 3.34 -10.58 11.76
C THR A 252 3.22 -12.00 12.32
N MET A 253 2.96 -12.16 13.63
CA MET A 253 2.75 -13.47 14.24
C MET A 253 1.55 -14.21 13.62
N ILE A 254 0.44 -13.52 13.39
CA ILE A 254 -0.70 -14.09 12.66
C ILE A 254 -0.32 -14.46 11.23
N MET A 255 0.47 -13.63 10.53
CA MET A 255 0.93 -13.95 9.17
C MET A 255 1.84 -15.19 9.15
N VAL A 256 2.78 -15.30 10.10
CA VAL A 256 3.65 -16.49 10.29
C VAL A 256 2.79 -17.74 10.49
N PHE A 257 1.77 -17.64 11.35
CA PHE A 257 0.84 -18.73 11.60
C PHE A 257 0.08 -19.13 10.34
N ILE A 258 -0.47 -18.17 9.60
CA ILE A 258 -1.19 -18.43 8.33
C ILE A 258 -0.28 -19.09 7.30
N ILE A 259 0.93 -18.57 7.08
CA ILE A 259 1.87 -19.12 6.10
C ILE A 259 2.21 -20.57 6.41
N SER A 260 2.43 -20.89 7.68
CA SER A 260 2.81 -22.24 8.12
C SER A 260 1.65 -23.23 8.04
N THR A 261 0.41 -22.77 8.27
CA THR A 261 -0.73 -23.70 8.49
C THR A 261 -1.75 -23.72 7.38
N GLN A 262 -1.83 -22.71 6.50
CA GLN A 262 -2.88 -22.64 5.47
C GLN A 262 -2.85 -23.82 4.48
N ARG A 263 -1.64 -24.23 4.03
CA ARG A 263 -1.47 -25.34 3.08
C ARG A 263 -1.86 -26.69 3.70
N PRO A 264 -1.27 -27.12 4.83
CA PRO A 264 -1.64 -28.38 5.44
C PRO A 264 -3.10 -28.44 5.88
N LEU A 265 -3.70 -27.34 6.35
CA LEU A 265 -5.12 -27.29 6.69
C LEU A 265 -6.03 -27.46 5.46
N LYS A 266 -5.69 -26.84 4.33
CA LYS A 266 -6.45 -27.04 3.08
C LYS A 266 -6.39 -28.50 2.62
N VAL A 267 -5.21 -29.12 2.66
CA VAL A 267 -5.01 -30.54 2.31
C VAL A 267 -5.80 -31.45 3.27
N TYR A 268 -5.74 -31.16 4.58
CA TYR A 268 -6.51 -31.91 5.59
C TYR A 268 -8.01 -31.84 5.33
N PHE A 269 -8.57 -30.66 5.11
CA PHE A 269 -10.01 -30.50 4.86
C PHE A 269 -10.47 -31.01 3.48
N ARG A 270 -9.54 -31.19 2.53
CA ARG A 270 -9.80 -31.83 1.22
C ARG A 270 -9.58 -33.34 1.24
N ASN A 271 -9.21 -33.92 2.39
CA ASN A 271 -8.87 -35.35 2.55
C ASN A 271 -7.79 -35.84 1.57
N GLN A 272 -6.76 -35.02 1.34
CA GLN A 272 -5.58 -35.35 0.53
C GLN A 272 -4.44 -35.88 1.41
N GLU A 273 -3.59 -36.77 0.89
CA GLU A 273 -2.58 -37.49 1.70
C GLU A 273 -1.27 -36.72 1.91
N ASN A 274 -1.00 -35.63 1.18
CA ASN A 274 0.30 -34.94 1.14
C ASN A 274 0.51 -33.85 2.21
N GLN A 275 -0.03 -34.01 3.42
CA GLN A 275 0.03 -32.99 4.48
C GLN A 275 1.46 -32.59 4.88
N LYS A 276 2.38 -33.56 5.00
CA LYS A 276 3.78 -33.29 5.38
C LYS A 276 4.52 -32.47 4.34
N GLU A 277 4.33 -32.81 3.08
CA GLU A 277 4.98 -32.08 1.97
C GLU A 277 4.49 -30.64 1.89
N GLU A 278 3.19 -30.41 2.00
CA GLU A 278 2.62 -29.07 1.98
C GLU A 278 2.96 -28.25 3.24
N PHE A 279 3.14 -28.89 4.39
CA PHE A 279 3.67 -28.22 5.59
C PHE A 279 5.13 -27.76 5.37
N LEU A 280 5.99 -28.61 4.80
CA LEU A 280 7.36 -28.28 4.50
C LEU A 280 7.47 -27.15 3.46
N LYS A 281 6.59 -27.13 2.44
CA LYS A 281 6.48 -26.01 1.49
C LYS A 281 6.05 -24.72 2.19
N GLY A 282 5.11 -24.78 3.14
CA GLY A 282 4.70 -23.66 3.98
C GLY A 282 5.87 -23.10 4.80
N LEU A 283 6.64 -23.98 5.45
CA LEU A 283 7.79 -23.62 6.25
C LEU A 283 8.91 -23.01 5.37
N LYS A 284 9.16 -23.58 4.20
CA LYS A 284 10.10 -22.99 3.24
C LYS A 284 9.69 -21.57 2.84
N ASN A 285 8.41 -21.37 2.49
CA ASN A 285 7.88 -20.05 2.16
C ASN A 285 8.02 -19.05 3.32
N LEU A 286 7.87 -19.52 4.57
CA LEU A 286 8.10 -18.70 5.74
C LEU A 286 9.57 -18.27 5.85
N VAL A 287 10.50 -19.22 5.72
CA VAL A 287 11.94 -18.93 5.77
C VAL A 287 12.33 -17.97 4.66
N ASP A 288 11.88 -18.21 3.43
CA ASP A 288 12.13 -17.31 2.29
C ASP A 288 11.58 -15.91 2.54
N GLY A 289 10.37 -15.82 3.12
CA GLY A 289 9.75 -14.55 3.51
C GLY A 289 10.55 -13.81 4.60
N LEU A 290 11.06 -14.51 5.62
CA LEU A 290 11.90 -13.92 6.67
C LEU A 290 13.25 -13.44 6.11
N ILE A 291 13.87 -14.22 5.22
CA ILE A 291 15.11 -13.83 4.55
C ILE A 291 14.87 -12.56 3.69
N PHE A 292 13.79 -12.53 2.93
CA PHE A 292 13.43 -11.37 2.12
C PHE A 292 13.17 -10.13 3.00
N GLY A 293 12.43 -10.28 4.09
CA GLY A 293 12.19 -9.22 5.07
C GLY A 293 13.50 -8.68 5.69
N ALA A 294 14.39 -9.58 6.12
CA ALA A 294 15.69 -9.19 6.68
C ALA A 294 16.56 -8.44 5.66
N ARG A 295 16.59 -8.88 4.40
CA ARG A 295 17.32 -8.18 3.33
C ARG A 295 16.77 -6.78 3.08
N ASN A 296 15.45 -6.60 3.07
CA ASN A 296 14.83 -5.29 2.92
C ASN A 296 15.18 -4.35 4.09
N MET A 297 15.31 -4.89 5.31
CA MET A 297 15.68 -4.10 6.49
C MET A 297 17.11 -3.56 6.43
N ILE A 298 18.03 -4.21 5.71
CA ILE A 298 19.41 -3.72 5.54
C ILE A 298 19.39 -2.33 4.90
N GLY A 299 18.67 -2.17 3.78
CA GLY A 299 18.55 -0.89 3.09
C GLY A 299 17.91 0.19 3.95
N ILE A 300 16.83 -0.15 4.66
CA ILE A 300 16.13 0.78 5.55
C ILE A 300 17.03 1.19 6.73
N GLY A 301 17.74 0.25 7.34
CA GLY A 301 18.65 0.50 8.45
C GLY A 301 19.80 1.44 8.06
N ILE A 302 20.46 1.20 6.91
CA ILE A 302 21.52 2.05 6.41
C ILE A 302 20.97 3.45 6.08
N ALA A 303 19.83 3.52 5.40
CA ALA A 303 19.22 4.79 5.02
C ALA A 303 18.83 5.63 6.24
N THR A 304 18.23 5.03 7.29
CA THR A 304 17.89 5.72 8.53
C THR A 304 19.12 6.17 9.31
N ALA A 305 20.17 5.36 9.36
CA ALA A 305 21.44 5.74 10.00
C ALA A 305 22.08 6.94 9.26
N THR A 306 22.12 6.90 7.93
CA THR A 306 22.64 8.00 7.12
C THR A 306 21.80 9.26 7.27
N ALA A 307 20.47 9.13 7.28
CA ALA A 307 19.57 10.24 7.55
C ALA A 307 19.80 10.86 8.93
N GLY A 308 20.10 10.05 9.96
CA GLY A 308 20.49 10.55 11.28
C GLY A 308 21.76 11.42 11.26
N ILE A 309 22.75 11.06 10.42
CA ILE A 309 23.94 11.88 10.22
C ILE A 309 23.57 13.22 9.56
N ILE A 310 22.70 13.21 8.55
CA ILE A 310 22.22 14.43 7.88
C ILE A 310 21.48 15.32 8.88
N VAL A 311 20.55 14.76 9.64
CA VAL A 311 19.81 15.49 10.68
C VAL A 311 20.76 16.12 11.71
N GLY A 312 21.73 15.34 12.21
CA GLY A 312 22.75 15.86 13.12
C GLY A 312 23.57 17.00 12.52
N SER A 313 23.98 16.85 11.26
CA SER A 313 24.75 17.90 10.55
C SER A 313 23.92 19.18 10.36
N VAL A 314 22.65 19.04 9.96
CA VAL A 314 21.72 20.18 9.80
C VAL A 314 21.53 20.92 11.13
N THR A 315 21.34 20.18 12.22
CA THR A 315 21.15 20.75 13.57
C THR A 315 22.41 21.46 14.06
N LEU A 316 23.58 20.84 13.87
CA LEU A 316 24.87 21.42 14.32
C LEU A 316 25.29 22.65 13.51
N THR A 317 25.03 22.67 12.22
CA THR A 317 25.43 23.77 11.33
C THR A 317 24.42 24.91 11.29
N GLY A 318 23.19 24.67 11.75
CA GLY A 318 22.09 25.61 11.63
C GLY A 318 21.63 25.88 10.18
N ILE A 319 22.00 25.03 9.24
CA ILE A 319 21.68 25.20 7.80
C ILE A 319 20.16 25.29 7.55
N GLY A 320 19.34 24.73 8.45
CA GLY A 320 17.89 24.88 8.39
C GLY A 320 17.41 26.32 8.42
N LEU A 321 18.10 27.19 9.18
CA LEU A 321 17.80 28.63 9.21
C LEU A 321 18.14 29.30 7.87
N VAL A 322 19.30 28.97 7.31
CA VAL A 322 19.72 29.46 5.99
C VAL A 322 18.76 29.05 4.90
N MET A 323 18.28 27.83 4.96
CA MET A 323 17.23 27.31 4.03
C MET A 323 15.92 28.06 4.16
N THR A 324 15.53 28.45 5.39
CA THR A 324 14.34 29.26 5.63
C THR A 324 14.48 30.64 5.00
N GLU A 325 15.60 31.31 5.26
CA GLU A 325 15.91 32.64 4.68
C GLU A 325 15.98 32.59 3.15
N PHE A 326 16.58 31.54 2.59
CA PHE A 326 16.68 31.36 1.14
C PHE A 326 15.28 31.16 0.49
N VAL A 327 14.44 30.34 1.08
CA VAL A 327 13.07 30.13 0.59
C VAL A 327 12.24 31.39 0.74
N GLU A 328 12.37 32.13 1.84
CA GLU A 328 11.71 33.41 2.06
C GLU A 328 12.13 34.43 1.00
N PHE A 329 13.44 34.57 0.77
CA PHE A 329 14.00 35.49 -0.22
C PHE A 329 13.46 35.23 -1.63
N ILE A 330 13.45 33.97 -2.09
CA ILE A 330 12.98 33.60 -3.43
C ILE A 330 11.47 33.77 -3.54
N SER A 331 10.73 33.43 -2.48
CA SER A 331 9.25 33.49 -2.49
C SER A 331 8.69 34.86 -2.27
N GLY A 332 9.53 35.83 -1.82
CA GLY A 332 9.09 37.16 -1.42
C GLY A 332 8.06 37.15 -0.30
N GLY A 333 8.04 36.09 0.54
CA GLY A 333 7.08 35.89 1.60
C GLY A 333 5.70 35.38 1.13
N ASN A 334 5.51 35.11 -0.16
CA ASN A 334 4.24 34.56 -0.69
C ASN A 334 4.10 33.08 -0.35
N LEU A 335 3.06 32.72 0.43
CA LEU A 335 2.84 31.35 0.90
C LEU A 335 2.74 30.33 -0.25
N ILE A 336 2.07 30.66 -1.35
CA ILE A 336 1.90 29.74 -2.48
C ILE A 336 3.27 29.45 -3.12
N LEU A 337 4.11 30.47 -3.28
CA LEU A 337 5.46 30.29 -3.80
C LEU A 337 6.34 29.50 -2.82
N ILE A 338 6.21 29.74 -1.50
CA ILE A 338 6.89 28.93 -0.48
C ILE A 338 6.55 27.45 -0.65
N LEU A 339 5.28 27.11 -0.78
CA LEU A 339 4.84 25.74 -0.97
C LEU A 339 5.35 25.15 -2.29
N ILE A 340 5.32 25.90 -3.39
CA ILE A 340 5.83 25.44 -4.69
C ILE A 340 7.34 25.17 -4.63
N PHE A 341 8.12 26.08 -4.07
CA PHE A 341 9.57 25.89 -3.92
C PHE A 341 9.89 24.74 -2.98
N THR A 342 9.15 24.60 -1.87
CA THR A 342 9.33 23.47 -0.97
C THR A 342 9.00 22.16 -1.65
N ALA A 343 7.91 22.08 -2.43
CA ALA A 343 7.57 20.89 -3.21
C ALA A 343 8.70 20.50 -4.17
N PHE A 344 9.26 21.49 -4.87
CA PHE A 344 10.38 21.27 -5.78
C PHE A 344 11.64 20.77 -5.05
N ILE A 345 11.97 21.36 -3.90
CA ILE A 345 13.08 20.90 -3.06
C ILE A 345 12.83 19.47 -2.54
N CYS A 346 11.59 19.14 -2.16
CA CYS A 346 11.22 17.79 -1.74
C CYS A 346 11.47 16.77 -2.86
N LEU A 347 11.12 17.09 -4.10
CA LEU A 347 11.39 16.25 -5.25
C LEU A 347 12.89 16.07 -5.49
N LEU A 348 13.66 17.14 -5.43
CA LEU A 348 15.12 17.09 -5.63
C LEU A 348 15.82 16.26 -4.55
N LEU A 349 15.49 16.51 -3.28
CA LEU A 349 16.11 15.79 -2.15
C LEU A 349 15.70 14.32 -2.11
N GLY A 350 14.51 14.01 -2.63
CA GLY A 350 13.98 12.65 -2.66
C GLY A 350 14.59 11.76 -3.73
N MET A 351 15.23 12.32 -4.76
CA MET A 351 15.78 11.54 -5.87
C MET A 351 16.80 10.50 -5.40
N GLY A 352 16.52 9.23 -5.69
CA GLY A 352 17.42 8.12 -5.38
C GLY A 352 17.42 7.68 -3.91
N LEU A 353 16.52 8.19 -3.07
CA LEU A 353 16.37 7.77 -1.69
C LEU A 353 15.16 6.83 -1.54
N PRO A 354 15.27 5.76 -0.72
CA PRO A 354 14.10 4.98 -0.32
C PRO A 354 13.10 5.85 0.44
N THR A 355 11.81 5.57 0.32
CA THR A 355 10.69 6.36 0.86
C THR A 355 10.87 6.83 2.31
N THR A 356 11.28 5.92 3.20
CA THR A 356 11.46 6.24 4.63
C THR A 356 12.60 7.23 4.85
N ALA A 357 13.74 7.02 4.19
CA ALA A 357 14.90 7.91 4.30
C ALA A 357 14.58 9.28 3.70
N ASN A 358 13.92 9.29 2.55
CA ASN A 358 13.44 10.51 1.92
C ASN A 358 12.54 11.32 2.87
N TYR A 359 11.53 10.68 3.46
CA TYR A 359 10.65 11.36 4.42
C TYR A 359 11.42 11.96 5.59
N ILE A 360 12.39 11.24 6.18
CA ILE A 360 13.20 11.75 7.30
C ILE A 360 13.97 13.00 6.88
N VAL A 361 14.70 12.93 5.77
CA VAL A 361 15.53 14.05 5.29
C VAL A 361 14.68 15.26 4.95
N VAL A 362 13.64 15.05 4.16
CA VAL A 362 12.79 16.14 3.65
C VAL A 362 11.99 16.78 4.79
N SER A 363 11.42 15.99 5.70
CA SER A 363 10.65 16.52 6.82
C SER A 363 11.54 17.32 7.78
N THR A 364 12.76 16.85 8.06
CA THR A 364 13.69 17.55 8.94
C THR A 364 14.14 18.89 8.37
N LEU A 365 14.36 18.96 7.05
CA LEU A 365 14.83 20.19 6.40
C LEU A 365 13.68 21.16 6.10
N MET A 366 12.56 20.66 5.58
CA MET A 366 11.50 21.51 5.00
C MET A 366 10.31 21.76 5.92
N ALA A 367 10.01 20.88 6.87
CA ALA A 367 8.87 21.11 7.76
C ALA A 367 9.05 22.37 8.63
N PRO A 368 10.22 22.63 9.24
CA PRO A 368 10.45 23.87 9.98
C PRO A 368 10.30 25.12 9.10
N VAL A 369 10.75 25.07 7.84
CA VAL A 369 10.64 26.19 6.88
C VAL A 369 9.17 26.57 6.66
N ILE A 370 8.31 25.59 6.35
CA ILE A 370 6.88 25.84 6.09
C ILE A 370 6.19 26.38 7.35
N VAL A 371 6.48 25.82 8.53
CA VAL A 371 5.87 26.26 9.79
C VAL A 371 6.27 27.69 10.11
N THR A 372 7.57 28.02 10.02
CA THR A 372 8.08 29.36 10.33
C THR A 372 7.53 30.39 9.38
N LEU A 373 7.62 30.15 8.07
CA LEU A 373 7.15 31.10 7.06
C LEU A 373 5.61 31.19 7.03
N GLY A 374 4.90 30.11 7.32
CA GLY A 374 3.45 30.15 7.52
C GLY A 374 3.04 31.06 8.67
N ALA A 375 3.72 30.94 9.82
CA ALA A 375 3.46 31.78 10.98
C ALA A 375 3.76 33.26 10.72
N GLN A 376 4.84 33.59 10.00
CA GLN A 376 5.17 34.94 9.58
C GLN A 376 4.10 35.55 8.66
N ASN A 377 3.41 34.72 7.86
CA ASN A 377 2.30 35.16 7.02
C ASN A 377 0.92 35.13 7.75
N GLY A 378 0.92 35.02 9.07
CA GLY A 378 -0.30 35.01 9.88
C GLY A 378 -1.14 33.73 9.78
N LEU A 379 -0.57 32.61 9.29
CA LEU A 379 -1.23 31.32 9.12
C LEU A 379 -0.69 30.31 10.11
N ILE A 380 -1.58 29.71 10.90
CA ILE A 380 -1.26 28.56 11.75
C ILE A 380 -1.43 27.31 10.90
N VAL A 381 -0.33 26.81 10.32
CA VAL A 381 -0.36 25.57 9.55
C VAL A 381 -0.20 24.39 10.50
N PRO A 382 -1.17 23.45 10.56
CA PRO A 382 -1.05 22.28 11.41
C PRO A 382 0.17 21.44 11.01
N LEU A 383 0.99 21.04 12.00
CA LEU A 383 2.24 20.32 11.76
C LEU A 383 2.01 19.03 10.96
N ILE A 384 0.91 18.31 11.22
CA ILE A 384 0.55 17.11 10.44
C ILE A 384 0.34 17.42 8.95
N ALA A 385 -0.28 18.55 8.61
CA ALA A 385 -0.48 18.96 7.22
C ALA A 385 0.87 19.23 6.52
N VAL A 386 1.82 19.84 7.23
CA VAL A 386 3.17 20.06 6.73
C VAL A 386 3.89 18.74 6.50
N HIS A 387 3.85 17.81 7.47
CA HIS A 387 4.48 16.51 7.32
C HIS A 387 3.85 15.66 6.20
N MET A 388 2.53 15.71 6.04
CA MET A 388 1.86 15.08 4.90
C MET A 388 2.27 15.71 3.57
N PHE A 389 2.36 17.04 3.50
CA PHE A 389 2.79 17.76 2.31
C PHE A 389 4.20 17.33 1.88
N VAL A 390 5.18 17.41 2.78
CA VAL A 390 6.56 17.03 2.45
C VAL A 390 6.69 15.54 2.13
N PHE A 391 5.90 14.69 2.78
CA PHE A 391 5.86 13.27 2.48
C PHE A 391 5.33 13.01 1.07
N TYR A 392 4.20 13.61 0.71
CA TYR A 392 3.56 13.40 -0.59
C TYR A 392 4.44 13.88 -1.75
N PHE A 393 5.05 15.04 -1.63
CA PHE A 393 5.98 15.51 -2.65
C PHE A 393 7.30 14.72 -2.65
N GLY A 394 7.76 14.29 -1.49
CA GLY A 394 8.96 13.46 -1.38
C GLY A 394 8.83 12.13 -2.10
N ILE A 395 7.72 11.41 -1.92
CA ILE A 395 7.54 10.09 -2.57
C ILE A 395 7.39 10.18 -4.09
N LEU A 396 6.95 11.31 -4.65
CA LEU A 396 6.89 11.51 -6.09
C LEU A 396 8.29 11.49 -6.75
N ALA A 397 9.34 11.65 -5.97
CA ALA A 397 10.71 11.49 -6.46
C ALA A 397 11.00 10.05 -6.95
N ASP A 398 10.27 9.04 -6.46
CA ASP A 398 10.37 7.65 -6.93
C ASP A 398 9.93 7.49 -8.40
N ASP A 399 9.10 8.41 -8.91
CA ASP A 399 8.62 8.43 -10.29
C ASP A 399 9.43 9.41 -11.15
N THR A 400 10.09 10.39 -10.51
CA THR A 400 10.66 11.55 -11.20
C THR A 400 12.03 11.25 -11.80
N PRO A 401 12.23 11.44 -13.11
CA PRO A 401 13.56 11.38 -13.72
C PRO A 401 14.50 12.44 -13.15
N PRO A 402 15.82 12.19 -13.11
CA PRO A 402 16.54 11.08 -13.78
C PRO A 402 16.69 9.81 -12.94
N VAL A 403 16.31 9.79 -11.67
CA VAL A 403 16.60 8.69 -10.72
C VAL A 403 15.33 8.18 -10.03
N GLY A 404 14.25 8.00 -10.77
CA GLY A 404 13.02 7.40 -10.26
C GLY A 404 13.16 5.89 -10.03
N LEU A 405 13.38 5.45 -8.78
CA LEU A 405 13.65 4.05 -8.46
C LEU A 405 12.49 3.12 -8.85
N ALA A 406 11.25 3.55 -8.66
CA ALA A 406 10.07 2.78 -9.07
C ALA A 406 9.94 2.72 -10.60
N ALA A 407 10.29 3.81 -11.30
CA ALA A 407 10.30 3.86 -12.76
C ALA A 407 11.34 2.91 -13.36
N PHE A 408 12.52 2.81 -12.76
CA PHE A 408 13.54 1.82 -13.15
C PHE A 408 13.04 0.38 -12.97
N ALA A 409 12.42 0.07 -11.83
CA ALA A 409 11.88 -1.26 -11.57
C ALA A 409 10.77 -1.63 -12.57
N ALA A 410 9.83 -0.72 -12.82
CA ALA A 410 8.73 -0.95 -13.76
C ALA A 410 9.22 -1.05 -15.21
N SER A 411 10.19 -0.23 -15.62
CA SER A 411 10.76 -0.26 -16.97
C SER A 411 11.49 -1.57 -17.26
N ALA A 412 12.17 -2.16 -16.28
CA ALA A 412 12.78 -3.48 -16.41
C ALA A 412 11.73 -4.57 -16.72
N ILE A 413 10.58 -4.53 -16.04
CA ILE A 413 9.47 -5.48 -16.28
C ILE A 413 8.77 -5.17 -17.62
N ALA A 414 8.58 -3.89 -17.93
CA ALA A 414 7.92 -3.45 -19.15
C ALA A 414 8.78 -3.66 -20.41
N HIS A 415 10.09 -3.83 -20.26
CA HIS A 415 11.10 -3.76 -21.33
C HIS A 415 11.01 -2.42 -22.07
N SER A 416 11.05 -1.31 -21.33
CA SER A 416 10.93 0.06 -21.80
C SER A 416 12.07 0.94 -21.30
N ASP A 417 12.18 2.15 -21.83
CA ASP A 417 13.14 3.14 -21.33
C ASP A 417 12.70 3.68 -19.98
N PRO A 418 13.57 3.65 -18.93
CA PRO A 418 13.19 4.08 -17.58
C PRO A 418 12.88 5.57 -17.48
N ILE A 419 13.60 6.41 -18.23
CA ILE A 419 13.37 7.86 -18.22
C ILE A 419 12.02 8.18 -18.86
N ARG A 420 11.72 7.57 -20.01
CA ARG A 420 10.41 7.74 -20.66
C ARG A 420 9.28 7.19 -19.80
N THR A 421 9.50 6.07 -19.12
CA THR A 421 8.52 5.49 -18.20
C THR A 421 8.25 6.45 -17.04
N GLY A 422 9.28 7.03 -16.43
CA GLY A 422 9.14 8.03 -15.36
C GLY A 422 8.46 9.32 -15.83
N ILE A 423 8.81 9.84 -17.02
CA ILE A 423 8.12 11.03 -17.59
C ILE A 423 6.63 10.76 -17.81
N GLN A 424 6.25 9.55 -18.20
CA GLN A 424 4.84 9.19 -18.37
C GLN A 424 4.13 8.98 -17.01
N GLY A 425 4.85 8.50 -15.98
CA GLY A 425 4.35 8.36 -14.60
C GLY A 425 4.10 9.70 -13.95
#